data_4687eebbe41f32f10bc005514e994584
#
_entry.id   4687eebbe41f32f10bc005514e994584
#
_cell.length_a   1.000
_cell.length_b   1.000
_cell.length_c   1.000
_cell.angle_alpha   90.00
_cell.angle_beta   90.00
_cell.angle_gamma   90.00
#
_symmetry.space_group_name_H-M   'P 1'
#
loop_
_entity.id
_entity.type
_entity.pdbx_description
1 polymer ?
#
loop_
_entity_poly.entity_id
_entity_poly.type
_entity_poly.pdbx_seq_one_letter_code
_entity_poly.pdbx_strand_id
1 'polypeptide(L)'
;MRFFAKTPLPNAVNADASTLIPQAICDDILLEKYAKNEENSIFSVRSRVAHALASTETKETQKTWQTQFLVAQEKGFIPAGRINSAAGTTLQATLINCFVQPIGDSISETKDGKVGIYTALAQAAETMRRGGG
;
A
#
# COMPACT_ATOMS: atom_id res chain seq x y z
N MET A 1 -6.56 14.76 -18.11
CA MET A 1 -6.34 13.49 -17.39
C MET A 1 -7.70 12.79 -17.32
N ARG A 2 -7.93 11.73 -18.12
CA ARG A 2 -9.23 11.04 -18.15
C ARG A 2 -9.27 10.05 -17.00
N PHE A 3 -10.15 10.28 -16.04
CA PHE A 3 -10.46 9.31 -14.99
C PHE A 3 -11.09 8.07 -15.62
N PHE A 4 -10.57 6.91 -15.29
CA PHE A 4 -11.19 5.63 -15.65
C PHE A 4 -12.60 5.60 -15.08
N ALA A 5 -13.59 5.35 -15.93
CA ALA A 5 -14.96 5.12 -15.50
C ALA A 5 -14.96 3.93 -14.52
N LYS A 6 -15.51 4.13 -13.32
CA LYS A 6 -15.67 3.08 -12.31
C LYS A 6 -16.60 2.00 -12.90
N THR A 7 -16.01 0.91 -13.37
CA THR A 7 -16.76 -0.30 -13.68
C THR A 7 -17.23 -0.89 -12.35
N PRO A 8 -18.52 -1.13 -12.12
CA PRO A 8 -18.97 -1.83 -10.92
C PRO A 8 -18.28 -3.18 -10.85
N LEU A 9 -17.70 -3.50 -9.69
CA LEU A 9 -17.16 -4.83 -9.45
C LEU A 9 -18.28 -5.87 -9.67
N PRO A 10 -17.99 -6.99 -10.35
CA PRO A 10 -18.97 -8.04 -10.53
C PRO A 10 -19.51 -8.49 -9.19
N ASN A 11 -20.84 -8.64 -9.12
CA ASN A 11 -21.54 -9.13 -7.93
C ASN A 11 -20.85 -10.35 -7.34
N ALA A 12 -20.82 -10.38 -6.02
CA ALA A 12 -20.23 -11.37 -5.13
C ALA A 12 -20.02 -12.75 -5.79
N VAL A 13 -18.75 -13.12 -5.93
CA VAL A 13 -18.35 -14.49 -6.16
C VAL A 13 -19.00 -15.33 -5.04
N ASN A 14 -19.83 -16.31 -5.43
CA ASN A 14 -20.47 -17.23 -4.50
C ASN A 14 -19.44 -17.79 -3.53
N ALA A 15 -19.69 -17.54 -2.25
CA ALA A 15 -18.85 -17.94 -1.14
C ALA A 15 -19.02 -19.44 -0.87
N ASP A 16 -18.28 -20.24 -1.61
CA ASP A 16 -17.98 -21.62 -1.22
C ASP A 16 -16.46 -21.89 -1.33
N ALA A 17 -15.68 -20.86 -1.04
CA ALA A 17 -14.29 -21.03 -0.70
C ALA A 17 -14.28 -21.45 0.79
N SER A 18 -14.03 -22.74 1.04
CA SER A 18 -13.64 -23.24 2.34
C SER A 18 -12.71 -22.22 2.98
N THR A 19 -13.13 -21.61 4.08
CA THR A 19 -12.32 -20.67 4.84
C THR A 19 -11.07 -21.42 5.28
N LEU A 20 -9.95 -21.17 4.58
CA LEU A 20 -8.67 -21.72 5.00
C LEU A 20 -8.40 -21.19 6.40
N ILE A 21 -8.24 -22.11 7.34
CA ILE A 21 -7.89 -21.77 8.72
C ILE A 21 -6.51 -21.11 8.66
N PRO A 22 -6.35 -19.88 9.19
CA PRO A 22 -5.05 -19.22 9.23
C PRO A 22 -4.05 -20.12 9.94
N GLN A 23 -2.84 -20.22 9.39
CA GLN A 23 -1.75 -20.90 10.08
C GLN A 23 -1.24 -20.01 11.21
N ALA A 24 -0.90 -20.59 12.36
CA ALA A 24 -0.39 -19.85 13.51
C ALA A 24 0.80 -18.94 13.14
N ILE A 25 1.70 -19.40 12.27
CA ILE A 25 2.84 -18.60 11.79
C ILE A 25 2.41 -17.32 11.05
N CYS A 26 1.24 -17.31 10.40
CA CYS A 26 0.74 -16.11 9.72
C CYS A 26 0.33 -15.05 10.74
N ASP A 27 -0.27 -15.48 11.83
CA ASP A 27 -0.69 -14.62 12.94
C ASP A 27 0.54 -14.05 13.64
N ASP A 28 1.51 -14.90 13.97
CA ASP A 28 2.76 -14.51 14.62
C ASP A 28 3.52 -13.48 13.79
N ILE A 29 3.71 -13.74 12.49
CA ILE A 29 4.42 -12.81 11.57
C ILE A 29 3.66 -11.50 11.43
N LEU A 30 2.33 -11.54 11.31
CA LEU A 30 1.55 -10.33 11.14
C LEU A 30 1.63 -9.45 12.39
N LEU A 31 1.55 -10.05 13.57
CA LEU A 31 1.69 -9.32 14.83
C LEU A 31 3.12 -8.84 15.05
N GLU A 32 4.13 -9.65 14.77
CA GLU A 32 5.54 -9.27 14.98
C GLU A 32 6.01 -8.16 14.01
N LYS A 33 5.65 -8.26 12.73
CA LYS A 33 6.21 -7.38 11.69
C LYS A 33 5.30 -6.20 11.34
N TYR A 34 3.99 -6.37 11.40
CA TYR A 34 3.03 -5.42 10.82
C TYR A 34 2.16 -4.72 11.85
N ALA A 35 1.97 -5.27 13.04
CA ALA A 35 1.26 -4.58 14.11
C ALA A 35 1.99 -3.29 14.53
N LYS A 36 1.23 -2.25 14.79
CA LYS A 36 1.74 -0.94 15.19
C LYS A 36 0.98 -0.45 16.42
N ASN A 37 1.70 0.32 17.24
CA ASN A 37 1.13 0.86 18.47
C ASN A 37 0.56 -0.25 19.36
N GLU A 38 -0.70 -0.16 19.73
CA GLU A 38 -1.42 -1.11 20.60
C GLU A 38 -2.17 -2.20 19.82
N GLU A 39 -1.89 -2.38 18.53
CA GLU A 39 -2.52 -3.44 17.74
C GLU A 39 -2.06 -4.82 18.26
N ASN A 40 -3.02 -5.64 18.63
CA ASN A 40 -2.79 -6.95 19.23
C ASN A 40 -3.52 -8.08 18.50
N SER A 41 -4.09 -7.80 17.34
CA SER A 41 -4.83 -8.79 16.56
C SER A 41 -4.68 -8.55 15.08
N ILE A 42 -4.84 -9.60 14.29
CA ILE A 42 -4.90 -9.53 12.82
C ILE A 42 -6.00 -8.58 12.36
N PHE A 43 -7.14 -8.63 13.05
CA PHE A 43 -8.26 -7.76 12.73
C PHE A 43 -7.91 -6.28 12.89
N SER A 44 -7.19 -5.89 13.95
CA SER A 44 -6.78 -4.49 14.15
C SER A 44 -5.86 -4.00 13.04
N VAL A 45 -4.87 -4.81 12.61
CA VAL A 45 -3.98 -4.49 11.49
C VAL A 45 -4.77 -4.34 10.18
N ARG A 46 -5.63 -5.30 9.85
CA ARG A 46 -6.48 -5.25 8.64
C ARG A 46 -7.42 -4.06 8.66
N SER A 47 -8.01 -3.76 9.80
CA SER A 47 -8.91 -2.62 9.98
C SER A 47 -8.20 -1.28 9.77
N ARG A 48 -6.99 -1.10 10.33
CA ARG A 48 -6.15 0.09 10.07
C ARG A 48 -5.84 0.25 8.59
N VAL A 49 -5.40 -0.81 7.93
CA VAL A 49 -5.06 -0.78 6.50
C VAL A 49 -6.29 -0.44 5.67
N ALA A 50 -7.42 -1.10 5.92
CA ALA A 50 -8.67 -0.84 5.20
C ALA A 50 -9.14 0.60 5.38
N HIS A 51 -9.07 1.13 6.61
CA HIS A 51 -9.42 2.52 6.90
C HIS A 51 -8.49 3.50 6.18
N ALA A 52 -7.19 3.28 6.23
CA ALA A 52 -6.20 4.16 5.60
C ALA A 52 -6.37 4.21 4.08
N LEU A 53 -6.58 3.07 3.44
CA LEU A 53 -6.81 3.02 1.99
C LEU A 53 -8.13 3.68 1.59
N ALA A 54 -9.18 3.49 2.37
CA ALA A 54 -10.49 4.12 2.13
C ALA A 54 -10.46 5.63 2.35
N SER A 55 -9.52 6.17 3.13
CA SER A 55 -9.42 7.62 3.42
C SER A 55 -9.19 8.48 2.17
N THR A 56 -8.73 7.89 1.07
CA THR A 56 -8.56 8.57 -0.22
C THR A 56 -9.86 8.71 -1.02
N GLU A 57 -10.91 8.04 -0.60
CA GLU A 57 -12.22 8.08 -1.24
C GLU A 57 -13.06 9.27 -0.76
N THR A 58 -14.16 9.55 -1.46
CA THR A 58 -15.10 10.60 -1.02
C THR A 58 -15.78 10.21 0.29
N LYS A 59 -16.15 11.20 1.11
CA LYS A 59 -16.77 10.95 2.44
C LYS A 59 -18.00 10.03 2.37
N GLU A 60 -18.75 10.12 1.29
CA GLU A 60 -19.96 9.32 1.06
C GLU A 60 -19.63 7.85 0.81
N THR A 61 -18.48 7.57 0.22
CA THR A 61 -18.08 6.21 -0.19
C THR A 61 -17.05 5.56 0.74
N GLN A 62 -16.40 6.34 1.61
CA GLN A 62 -15.33 5.86 2.50
C GLN A 62 -15.74 4.62 3.30
N LYS A 63 -16.90 4.66 3.95
CA LYS A 63 -17.38 3.55 4.77
C LYS A 63 -17.60 2.28 3.94
N THR A 64 -18.13 2.44 2.74
CA THR A 64 -18.35 1.32 1.82
C THR A 64 -17.02 0.69 1.40
N TRP A 65 -16.05 1.52 1.00
CA TRP A 65 -14.72 1.04 0.60
C TRP A 65 -13.96 0.43 1.75
N GLN A 66 -14.00 1.02 2.93
CA GLN A 66 -13.39 0.43 4.13
C GLN A 66 -13.93 -0.98 4.38
N THR A 67 -15.24 -1.17 4.32
CA THR A 67 -15.86 -2.48 4.51
C THR A 67 -15.41 -3.46 3.42
N GLN A 68 -15.39 -3.03 2.15
CA GLN A 68 -14.96 -3.89 1.04
C GLN A 68 -13.49 -4.31 1.16
N PHE A 69 -12.59 -3.40 1.52
CA PHE A 69 -11.18 -3.70 1.73
C PHE A 69 -10.97 -4.64 2.92
N LEU A 70 -11.72 -4.46 4.00
CA LEU A 70 -11.64 -5.36 5.15
C LEU A 70 -12.12 -6.78 4.78
N VAL A 71 -13.28 -6.89 4.15
CA VAL A 71 -13.81 -8.18 3.68
C VAL A 71 -12.88 -8.87 2.69
N ALA A 72 -12.25 -8.12 1.78
CA ALA A 72 -11.27 -8.69 0.86
C ALA A 72 -10.07 -9.31 1.61
N GLN A 73 -9.55 -8.60 2.62
CA GLN A 73 -8.46 -9.11 3.45
C GLN A 73 -8.87 -10.33 4.29
N GLU A 74 -10.09 -10.36 4.81
CA GLU A 74 -10.63 -11.51 5.54
C GLU A 74 -10.78 -12.74 4.64
N LYS A 75 -11.08 -12.53 3.35
CA LYS A 75 -11.18 -13.58 2.34
C LYS A 75 -9.83 -13.97 1.72
N GLY A 76 -8.72 -13.55 2.28
CA GLY A 76 -7.38 -13.97 1.89
C GLY A 76 -6.65 -13.04 0.93
N PHE A 77 -7.17 -11.85 0.61
CA PHE A 77 -6.39 -10.85 -0.10
C PHE A 77 -5.33 -10.25 0.84
N ILE A 78 -4.07 -10.38 0.46
CA ILE A 78 -2.94 -9.89 1.26
C ILE A 78 -2.35 -8.67 0.55
N PRO A 79 -2.51 -7.45 1.09
CA PRO A 79 -1.82 -6.27 0.59
C PRO A 79 -0.31 -6.45 0.65
N ALA A 80 0.43 -5.73 -0.21
CA ALA A 80 1.88 -5.74 -0.17
C ALA A 80 2.41 -5.39 1.24
N GLY A 81 3.53 -6.01 1.63
CA GLY A 81 4.09 -5.85 2.98
C GLY A 81 4.26 -4.39 3.40
N ARG A 82 4.61 -3.52 2.46
CA ARG A 82 4.75 -2.09 2.73
C ARG A 82 3.42 -1.40 3.05
N ILE A 83 2.34 -1.79 2.40
CA ILE A 83 1.00 -1.30 2.73
C ILE A 83 0.62 -1.76 4.13
N ASN A 84 0.82 -3.03 4.45
CA ASN A 84 0.53 -3.57 5.79
C ASN A 84 1.36 -2.89 6.88
N SER A 85 2.62 -2.54 6.62
CA SER A 85 3.51 -1.95 7.62
C SER A 85 3.32 -0.44 7.80
N ALA A 86 2.92 0.31 6.77
CA ALA A 86 2.97 1.76 6.80
C ALA A 86 1.61 2.46 6.59
N ALA A 87 0.63 1.84 5.93
CA ALA A 87 -0.66 2.49 5.72
C ALA A 87 -1.38 2.77 7.05
N GLY A 88 -1.82 4.02 7.23
CA GLY A 88 -2.49 4.47 8.45
C GLY A 88 -1.56 4.66 9.65
N THR A 89 -0.26 4.76 9.42
CA THR A 89 0.74 5.05 10.46
C THR A 89 1.38 6.42 10.23
N THR A 90 2.20 6.87 11.18
CA THR A 90 3.00 8.10 11.08
C THR A 90 4.34 7.88 10.37
N LEU A 91 4.61 6.66 9.89
CA LEU A 91 5.87 6.34 9.21
C LEU A 91 6.00 7.12 7.90
N GLN A 92 7.13 7.79 7.74
CA GLN A 92 7.52 8.49 6.51
C GLN A 92 8.02 7.49 5.45
N ALA A 93 7.14 6.62 4.99
CA ALA A 93 7.45 5.56 4.03
C ALA A 93 6.54 5.65 2.80
N THR A 94 7.06 5.20 1.66
CA THR A 94 6.26 5.05 0.45
C THR A 94 5.38 3.81 0.55
N LEU A 95 4.18 3.84 0.00
CA LEU A 95 3.31 2.65 -0.11
C LEU A 95 3.55 1.88 -1.42
N ILE A 96 4.40 2.42 -2.30
CA ILE A 96 4.83 1.83 -3.56
C ILE A 96 6.30 1.46 -3.44
N ASN A 97 6.72 0.33 -4.01
CA ASN A 97 8.08 -0.17 -3.88
C ASN A 97 9.00 0.25 -5.03
N CYS A 98 8.46 0.44 -6.23
CA CYS A 98 9.25 0.62 -7.45
C CYS A 98 9.04 2.02 -8.03
N PHE A 99 10.14 2.66 -8.38
CA PHE A 99 10.15 4.01 -8.97
C PHE A 99 11.02 4.01 -10.22
N VAL A 100 10.55 4.70 -11.26
CA VAL A 100 11.35 4.96 -12.45
C VAL A 100 11.97 6.33 -12.30
N GLN A 101 13.30 6.40 -12.42
CA GLN A 101 14.05 7.61 -12.28
C GLN A 101 14.81 7.92 -13.57
N PRO A 102 14.39 8.92 -14.37
CA PRO A 102 15.10 9.30 -15.58
C PRO A 102 16.42 9.98 -15.24
N ILE A 103 17.45 9.71 -16.06
CA ILE A 103 18.77 10.33 -15.96
C ILE A 103 19.08 10.99 -17.29
N GLY A 104 19.53 12.25 -17.25
CA GLY A 104 20.01 12.99 -18.39
C GLY A 104 21.50 12.81 -18.62
N ASP A 105 21.96 13.10 -19.83
CA ASP A 105 23.37 13.06 -20.21
C ASP A 105 24.08 14.39 -19.84
N SER A 106 24.12 14.66 -18.55
CA SER A 106 24.80 15.81 -17.95
C SER A 106 25.23 15.45 -16.53
N ILE A 107 26.31 16.04 -16.04
CA ILE A 107 26.78 15.82 -14.67
C ILE A 107 25.78 16.41 -13.66
N SER A 108 25.40 17.67 -13.83
CA SER A 108 24.59 18.41 -12.85
C SER A 108 23.38 19.15 -13.44
N GLU A 109 23.40 19.43 -14.72
CA GLU A 109 22.38 20.27 -15.36
C GLU A 109 21.15 19.46 -15.76
N THR A 110 19.97 20.09 -15.66
CA THR A 110 18.75 19.52 -16.26
C THR A 110 18.71 19.87 -17.74
N LYS A 111 18.65 18.86 -18.60
CA LYS A 111 18.58 19.00 -20.04
C LYS A 111 17.45 18.14 -20.59
N ASP A 112 16.66 18.67 -21.52
CA ASP A 112 15.53 17.96 -22.15
C ASP A 112 14.56 17.36 -21.14
N GLY A 113 14.31 18.05 -20.01
CA GLY A 113 13.43 17.58 -18.93
C GLY A 113 13.98 16.44 -18.09
N LYS A 114 15.24 16.04 -18.30
CA LYS A 114 15.93 15.01 -17.51
C LYS A 114 16.97 15.64 -16.62
N VAL A 115 17.00 15.22 -15.36
CA VAL A 115 17.97 15.71 -14.38
C VAL A 115 19.35 15.11 -14.61
N GLY A 116 20.41 15.86 -14.24
CA GLY A 116 21.77 15.36 -14.34
C GLY A 116 22.07 14.22 -13.39
N ILE A 117 23.19 13.53 -13.60
CA ILE A 117 23.60 12.30 -12.91
C ILE A 117 23.60 12.47 -11.39
N TYR A 118 24.23 13.53 -10.86
CA TYR A 118 24.28 13.74 -9.40
C TYR A 118 22.93 14.06 -8.79
N THR A 119 22.08 14.80 -9.50
CA THR A 119 20.71 15.05 -9.04
C THR A 119 19.89 13.75 -9.03
N ALA A 120 20.01 12.93 -10.07
CA ALA A 120 19.36 11.62 -10.12
C ALA A 120 19.84 10.71 -8.98
N LEU A 121 21.14 10.71 -8.67
CA LEU A 121 21.69 9.94 -7.55
C LEU A 121 21.12 10.41 -6.20
N ALA A 122 21.05 11.72 -5.97
CA ALA A 122 20.45 12.27 -4.76
C ALA A 122 18.96 11.90 -4.61
N GLN A 123 18.20 11.95 -5.72
CA GLN A 123 16.80 11.53 -5.72
C GLN A 123 16.66 10.02 -5.47
N ALA A 124 17.54 9.21 -6.05
CA ALA A 124 17.57 7.76 -5.79
C ALA A 124 17.86 7.45 -4.31
N ALA A 125 18.84 8.14 -3.72
CA ALA A 125 19.15 7.99 -2.30
C ALA A 125 17.96 8.34 -1.41
N GLU A 126 17.23 9.44 -1.71
CA GLU A 126 16.03 9.82 -0.97
C GLU A 126 14.87 8.82 -1.17
N THR A 127 14.72 8.28 -2.37
CA THR A 127 13.74 7.23 -2.65
C THR A 127 14.04 5.98 -1.81
N MET A 128 15.30 5.53 -1.80
CA MET A 128 15.75 4.38 -0.98
C MET A 128 15.61 4.64 0.52
N ARG A 129 15.91 5.85 0.97
CA ARG A 129 15.75 6.24 2.38
C ARG A 129 14.29 6.07 2.86
N ARG A 130 13.33 6.32 1.98
CA ARG A 130 11.89 6.10 2.25
C ARG A 130 11.45 4.66 1.97
N GLY A 131 12.39 3.81 1.63
CA GLY A 131 12.17 2.40 1.36
C GLY A 131 11.68 2.09 -0.06
N GLY A 132 11.73 3.01 -1.00
CA GLY A 132 11.54 2.74 -2.42
C GLY A 132 12.78 2.14 -3.07
N GLY A 133 12.62 1.59 -4.27
CA GLY A 133 13.72 1.05 -5.06
C GLY A 133 13.46 1.16 -6.55
#